data_a763cc7bd0e8a457331c9b8c99a3e711
#
_entry.id   a763cc7bd0e8a457331c9b8c99a3e711
#
_cell.length_a   1.000
_cell.length_b   1.000
_cell.length_c   1.000
_cell.angle_alpha   90.00
_cell.angle_beta   90.00
_cell.angle_gamma   90.00
#
_symmetry.space_group_name_H-M   'P 1'
#
loop_
_entity.id
_entity.type
_entity.pdbx_description
1 polymer ?
#
loop_
_entity_poly.entity_id
_entity_poly.type
_entity_poly.pdbx_seq_one_letter_code
_entity_poly.pdbx_strand_id
1 'polypeptide(L)'
;MASNYYAGVPNDEYWKLRAEELEQSIFNDTQKMNKELDKIYAAHAKEIEDTINSFIVNYADPNGVIDYKRVTTELVAPIDMIEYRNKINQLTEIYMKTGDEAIMSEMNLLRGRQKVTLWQSLLDEITAHRGALSIEQSEVLEEHLINAYTTVYEQTAYHMSVSTGIAQYFTMPNEEALKQLIKYPLSGEQFSKRIWANNDQLIGKLKEELTRSCIQGESIPKIAKRLKTHLRNPDGKLANYNTKRLARTETAFIMESATNDTYKEANVPKLEIVVSLDERTCKICGKKDGDIVEVAKAKAGQNTPPFHPQCRCTTIPYIKGFVTTRTDMSEEGITYGTNSLGNKVIKSRRKVSSDMKFEDWKAVYLDKSLTYEEWLERKQNK
;
A
#
# COMPACT_ATOMS: atom_id res chain seq x y z
N MET A 1 24.47 19.93 29.27
CA MET A 1 24.83 18.66 29.93
C MET A 1 23.91 17.57 29.38
N ALA A 2 24.21 17.08 28.18
CA ALA A 2 23.40 16.03 27.53
C ALA A 2 24.19 14.72 27.40
N SER A 3 25.15 14.46 28.30
CA SER A 3 26.17 13.45 28.02
C SER A 3 25.93 12.05 28.57
N ASN A 4 24.89 11.82 29.37
CA ASN A 4 24.73 10.49 30.02
C ASN A 4 23.38 9.81 29.83
N TYR A 5 22.46 10.38 29.06
CA TYR A 5 21.14 9.80 28.89
C TYR A 5 21.15 8.48 28.08
N TYR A 6 22.17 8.28 27.28
CA TYR A 6 22.32 7.10 26.41
C TYR A 6 23.51 6.19 26.79
N ALA A 7 24.07 6.37 27.98
CA ALA A 7 25.11 5.47 28.47
C ALA A 7 24.47 4.08 28.73
N GLY A 8 24.78 3.12 27.88
CA GLY A 8 24.22 1.75 27.94
C GLY A 8 23.22 1.45 26.83
N VAL A 9 22.92 2.40 25.93
CA VAL A 9 22.13 2.12 24.74
C VAL A 9 22.94 1.14 23.87
N PRO A 10 22.33 0.00 23.45
CA PRO A 10 22.98 -0.94 22.56
C PRO A 10 23.43 -0.22 21.28
N ASN A 11 24.51 -0.72 20.68
CA ASN A 11 25.06 -0.16 19.47
C ASN A 11 24.02 -0.17 18.34
N ASP A 12 24.29 0.54 17.26
CA ASP A 12 23.40 0.64 16.11
C ASP A 12 23.16 -0.70 15.39
N GLU A 13 24.01 -1.72 15.59
CA GLU A 13 23.72 -3.10 15.16
C GLU A 13 22.43 -3.62 15.82
N TYR A 14 22.24 -3.34 17.13
CA TYR A 14 21.00 -3.66 17.83
C TYR A 14 19.81 -2.93 17.20
N TRP A 15 19.92 -1.63 16.97
CA TRP A 15 18.83 -0.83 16.43
C TRP A 15 18.46 -1.24 15.01
N LYS A 16 19.45 -1.58 14.18
CA LYS A 16 19.20 -2.09 12.83
C LYS A 16 18.49 -3.43 12.85
N LEU A 17 18.92 -4.37 13.71
CA LEU A 17 18.22 -5.65 13.86
C LEU A 17 16.78 -5.47 14.31
N ARG A 18 16.52 -4.55 15.25
CA ARG A 18 15.15 -4.27 15.71
C ARG A 18 14.29 -3.61 14.63
N ALA A 19 14.85 -2.66 13.89
CA ALA A 19 14.18 -2.07 12.76
C ALA A 19 13.84 -3.11 11.67
N GLU A 20 14.78 -4.00 11.35
CA GLU A 20 14.56 -5.10 10.40
C GLU A 20 13.48 -6.08 10.87
N GLU A 21 13.49 -6.47 12.15
CA GLU A 21 12.47 -7.36 12.72
C GLU A 21 11.07 -6.72 12.66
N LEU A 22 10.99 -5.44 13.00
CA LEU A 22 9.76 -4.68 12.95
C LEU A 22 9.25 -4.51 11.53
N GLU A 23 10.12 -4.11 10.60
CA GLU A 23 9.77 -4.03 9.17
C GLU A 23 9.28 -5.38 8.64
N GLN A 24 9.94 -6.49 8.98
CA GLN A 24 9.53 -7.82 8.56
C GLN A 24 8.17 -8.21 9.14
N SER A 25 7.90 -7.86 10.40
CA SER A 25 6.59 -8.08 11.02
C SER A 25 5.49 -7.33 10.29
N ILE A 26 5.65 -6.03 10.10
CA ILE A 26 4.66 -5.19 9.39
C ILE A 26 4.55 -5.60 7.92
N PHE A 27 5.65 -6.00 7.28
CA PHE A 27 5.60 -6.54 5.92
C PHE A 27 4.71 -7.79 5.84
N ASN A 28 4.83 -8.71 6.80
CA ASN A 28 4.01 -9.91 6.84
C ASN A 28 2.52 -9.57 7.04
N ASP A 29 2.21 -8.58 7.88
CA ASP A 29 0.84 -8.12 8.08
C ASP A 29 0.31 -7.37 6.83
N THR A 30 1.15 -6.58 6.18
CA THR A 30 0.83 -5.99 4.87
C THR A 30 0.55 -7.06 3.81
N GLN A 31 1.23 -8.21 3.83
CA GLN A 31 0.92 -9.32 2.92
C GLN A 31 -0.43 -9.97 3.23
N LYS A 32 -0.82 -10.08 4.53
CA LYS A 32 -2.15 -10.55 4.91
C LYS A 32 -3.23 -9.59 4.43
N MET A 33 -3.06 -8.30 4.68
CA MET A 33 -3.95 -7.25 4.19
C MET A 33 -4.06 -7.25 2.66
N ASN A 34 -2.94 -7.40 1.94
CA ASN A 34 -2.97 -7.51 0.47
C ASN A 34 -3.77 -8.73 -0.03
N LYS A 35 -3.75 -9.86 0.70
CA LYS A 35 -4.59 -11.02 0.38
C LYS A 35 -6.06 -10.72 0.61
N GLU A 36 -6.39 -9.94 1.62
CA GLU A 36 -7.77 -9.52 1.87
C GLU A 36 -8.25 -8.56 0.78
N LEU A 37 -7.46 -7.58 0.41
CA LEU A 37 -7.74 -6.71 -0.75
C LEU A 37 -7.92 -7.51 -2.06
N ASP A 38 -7.16 -8.60 -2.24
CA ASP A 38 -7.33 -9.51 -3.39
C ASP A 38 -8.66 -10.24 -3.36
N LYS A 39 -9.12 -10.70 -2.18
CA LYS A 39 -10.41 -11.37 -2.04
C LYS A 39 -11.59 -10.43 -2.32
N ILE A 40 -11.56 -9.23 -1.71
CA ILE A 40 -12.57 -8.19 -1.94
C ILE A 40 -12.65 -7.87 -3.44
N TYR A 41 -11.52 -7.59 -4.06
CA TYR A 41 -11.48 -7.30 -5.49
C TYR A 41 -12.00 -8.49 -6.34
N ALA A 42 -11.63 -9.72 -5.99
CA ALA A 42 -12.07 -10.92 -6.72
C ALA A 42 -13.59 -11.14 -6.62
N ALA A 43 -14.18 -10.88 -5.46
CA ALA A 43 -15.62 -10.98 -5.24
C ALA A 43 -16.36 -9.98 -6.15
N HIS A 44 -16.02 -8.70 -6.08
CA HIS A 44 -16.64 -7.67 -6.92
C HIS A 44 -16.39 -7.87 -8.42
N ALA A 45 -15.18 -8.30 -8.80
CA ALA A 45 -14.88 -8.63 -10.19
C ALA A 45 -15.76 -9.76 -10.72
N LYS A 46 -16.02 -10.78 -9.88
CA LYS A 46 -16.92 -11.89 -10.24
C LYS A 46 -18.36 -11.40 -10.37
N GLU A 47 -18.85 -10.63 -9.42
CA GLU A 47 -20.21 -10.08 -9.45
C GLU A 47 -20.44 -9.21 -10.70
N ILE A 48 -19.46 -8.37 -11.07
CA ILE A 48 -19.49 -7.59 -12.32
C ILE A 48 -19.52 -8.51 -13.54
N GLU A 49 -18.69 -9.56 -13.56
CA GLU A 49 -18.70 -10.56 -14.64
C GLU A 49 -20.06 -11.24 -14.74
N ASP A 50 -20.65 -11.68 -13.62
CA ASP A 50 -21.93 -12.35 -13.54
C ASP A 50 -23.09 -11.44 -13.98
N THR A 51 -23.09 -10.17 -13.55
CA THR A 51 -24.05 -9.14 -13.98
C THR A 51 -24.01 -8.93 -15.49
N ILE A 52 -22.83 -8.78 -16.05
CA ILE A 52 -22.66 -8.58 -17.51
C ILE A 52 -23.11 -9.84 -18.28
N ASN A 53 -22.72 -11.04 -17.81
CA ASN A 53 -23.09 -12.29 -18.46
C ASN A 53 -24.61 -12.50 -18.42
N SER A 54 -25.27 -12.24 -17.30
CA SER A 54 -26.72 -12.34 -17.16
C SER A 54 -27.44 -11.38 -18.11
N PHE A 55 -26.96 -10.13 -18.20
CA PHE A 55 -27.49 -9.17 -19.16
C PHE A 55 -27.34 -9.66 -20.60
N ILE A 56 -26.16 -10.15 -20.96
CA ILE A 56 -25.90 -10.67 -22.31
C ILE A 56 -26.81 -11.86 -22.64
N VAL A 57 -26.93 -12.83 -21.73
CA VAL A 57 -27.80 -14.01 -21.94
C VAL A 57 -29.26 -13.60 -22.15
N ASN A 58 -29.74 -12.60 -21.39
CA ASN A 58 -31.12 -12.18 -21.46
C ASN A 58 -31.46 -11.34 -22.71
N TYR A 59 -30.51 -10.62 -23.27
CA TYR A 59 -30.76 -9.63 -24.32
C TYR A 59 -30.00 -9.84 -25.63
N ALA A 60 -29.15 -10.87 -25.75
CA ALA A 60 -28.54 -11.24 -27.02
C ALA A 60 -29.49 -12.00 -27.93
N ASP A 61 -29.24 -11.90 -29.23
CA ASP A 61 -29.91 -12.70 -30.24
C ASP A 61 -29.38 -14.15 -30.28
N PRO A 62 -29.97 -15.06 -31.08
CA PRO A 62 -29.48 -16.44 -31.21
C PRO A 62 -28.04 -16.56 -31.72
N ASN A 63 -27.48 -15.51 -32.33
CA ASN A 63 -26.10 -15.48 -32.81
C ASN A 63 -25.15 -14.96 -31.68
N GLY A 64 -25.69 -14.64 -30.51
CA GLY A 64 -24.92 -14.09 -29.40
C GLY A 64 -24.50 -12.65 -29.59
N VAL A 65 -25.29 -11.82 -30.29
CA VAL A 65 -25.05 -10.40 -30.51
C VAL A 65 -26.13 -9.58 -29.79
N ILE A 66 -25.74 -8.53 -29.09
CA ILE A 66 -26.68 -7.60 -28.44
C ILE A 66 -27.16 -6.58 -29.45
N ASP A 67 -28.48 -6.49 -29.68
CA ASP A 67 -29.07 -5.36 -30.42
C ASP A 67 -29.01 -4.11 -29.55
N TYR A 68 -27.99 -3.30 -29.78
CA TYR A 68 -27.75 -2.07 -29.03
C TYR A 68 -28.93 -1.09 -29.10
N LYS A 69 -29.61 -1.01 -30.23
CA LYS A 69 -30.79 -0.16 -30.40
C LYS A 69 -31.93 -0.60 -29.48
N ARG A 70 -32.18 -1.92 -29.39
CA ARG A 70 -33.21 -2.48 -28.51
C ARG A 70 -32.94 -2.19 -27.03
N VAL A 71 -31.69 -2.40 -26.56
CA VAL A 71 -31.35 -2.23 -25.14
C VAL A 71 -31.23 -0.76 -24.73
N THR A 72 -31.06 0.17 -25.67
CA THR A 72 -31.06 1.62 -25.42
C THR A 72 -32.42 2.25 -25.57
N THR A 73 -33.46 1.51 -25.98
CA THR A 73 -34.84 2.01 -25.98
C THR A 73 -35.32 2.17 -24.53
N GLU A 74 -36.05 3.24 -24.25
CA GLU A 74 -36.63 3.51 -22.93
C GLU A 74 -37.50 2.34 -22.43
N LEU A 75 -37.33 1.95 -21.19
CA LEU A 75 -38.19 0.96 -20.53
C LEU A 75 -39.56 1.60 -20.26
N VAL A 76 -40.59 1.03 -20.86
CA VAL A 76 -41.99 1.43 -20.64
C VAL A 76 -42.60 0.69 -19.44
N ALA A 77 -42.02 -0.38 -19.00
CA ALA A 77 -42.48 -1.18 -17.87
C ALA A 77 -41.72 -0.84 -16.57
N PRO A 78 -42.37 -0.87 -15.40
CA PRO A 78 -41.71 -0.63 -14.10
C PRO A 78 -40.87 -1.86 -13.69
N ILE A 79 -40.00 -2.32 -14.57
CA ILE A 79 -39.08 -3.38 -14.24
C ILE A 79 -38.11 -2.81 -13.21
N ASP A 80 -38.24 -3.34 -12.01
CA ASP A 80 -37.31 -3.22 -10.88
C ASP A 80 -36.97 -1.82 -10.36
N MET A 81 -37.96 -0.93 -10.35
CA MET A 81 -37.91 0.23 -9.45
C MET A 81 -37.64 -0.18 -7.99
N ILE A 82 -37.96 -1.42 -7.61
CA ILE A 82 -37.69 -1.99 -6.29
C ILE A 82 -36.18 -2.21 -6.15
N GLU A 83 -35.54 -2.89 -7.11
CA GLU A 83 -34.10 -3.17 -7.08
C GLU A 83 -33.28 -1.88 -7.17
N TYR A 84 -33.69 -0.97 -8.02
CA TYR A 84 -33.09 0.38 -8.13
C TYR A 84 -33.23 1.19 -6.82
N ARG A 85 -34.38 1.13 -6.15
CA ARG A 85 -34.59 1.71 -4.81
C ARG A 85 -33.74 1.04 -3.76
N ASN A 86 -33.59 -0.28 -3.80
CA ASN A 86 -32.73 -1.01 -2.88
C ASN A 86 -31.27 -0.56 -3.00
N LYS A 87 -30.77 -0.34 -4.22
CA LYS A 87 -29.41 0.22 -4.45
C LYS A 87 -29.26 1.63 -3.88
N ILE A 88 -30.25 2.50 -4.12
CA ILE A 88 -30.24 3.85 -3.52
C ILE A 88 -30.25 3.77 -1.99
N ASN A 89 -31.00 2.82 -1.40
CA ASN A 89 -31.05 2.64 0.03
C ASN A 89 -29.72 2.12 0.57
N GLN A 90 -29.07 1.16 -0.09
CA GLN A 90 -27.73 0.68 0.27
C GLN A 90 -26.69 1.80 0.24
N LEU A 91 -26.67 2.58 -0.84
CA LEU A 91 -25.78 3.74 -0.92
C LEU A 91 -26.11 4.79 0.14
N THR A 92 -27.39 4.96 0.49
CA THR A 92 -27.80 5.85 1.59
C THR A 92 -27.25 5.37 2.93
N GLU A 93 -27.36 4.08 3.24
CA GLU A 93 -26.83 3.51 4.47
C GLU A 93 -25.31 3.67 4.56
N ILE A 94 -24.61 3.46 3.44
CA ILE A 94 -23.17 3.65 3.35
C ILE A 94 -22.80 5.12 3.55
N TYR A 95 -23.51 6.04 2.89
CA TYR A 95 -23.29 7.48 3.09
C TYR A 95 -23.51 7.91 4.54
N MET A 96 -24.55 7.41 5.18
CA MET A 96 -24.84 7.73 6.59
C MET A 96 -23.75 7.26 7.54
N LYS A 97 -23.03 6.17 7.18
CA LYS A 97 -21.89 5.65 7.97
C LYS A 97 -20.59 6.38 7.67
N THR A 98 -20.36 6.77 6.44
CA THR A 98 -19.04 7.26 5.98
C THR A 98 -18.96 8.76 5.79
N GLY A 99 -20.10 9.43 5.52
CA GLY A 99 -20.13 10.84 5.13
C GLY A 99 -19.45 11.14 3.79
N ASP A 100 -19.20 10.11 2.94
CA ASP A 100 -18.42 10.25 1.72
C ASP A 100 -19.20 10.99 0.62
N GLU A 101 -18.69 12.16 0.22
CA GLU A 101 -19.32 13.00 -0.81
C GLU A 101 -19.41 12.32 -2.18
N ALA A 102 -18.52 11.36 -2.49
CA ALA A 102 -18.60 10.61 -3.73
C ALA A 102 -19.85 9.73 -3.78
N ILE A 103 -20.18 9.09 -2.65
CA ILE A 103 -21.43 8.31 -2.50
C ILE A 103 -22.66 9.21 -2.60
N MET A 104 -22.62 10.38 -1.97
CA MET A 104 -23.70 11.37 -2.08
C MET A 104 -23.90 11.78 -3.54
N SER A 105 -22.83 12.05 -4.26
CA SER A 105 -22.89 12.42 -5.68
C SER A 105 -23.50 11.31 -6.54
N GLU A 106 -23.13 10.06 -6.29
CA GLU A 106 -23.69 8.89 -6.97
C GLU A 106 -25.16 8.68 -6.67
N MET A 107 -25.57 8.81 -5.40
CA MET A 107 -26.98 8.77 -5.00
C MET A 107 -27.80 9.85 -5.69
N ASN A 108 -27.28 11.07 -5.77
CA ASN A 108 -27.97 12.19 -6.43
C ASN A 108 -28.12 11.95 -7.93
N LEU A 109 -27.08 11.38 -8.58
CA LEU A 109 -27.16 10.98 -9.97
C LEU A 109 -28.24 9.92 -10.19
N LEU A 110 -28.32 8.91 -9.35
CA LEU A 110 -29.35 7.85 -9.44
C LEU A 110 -30.76 8.41 -9.17
N ARG A 111 -30.93 9.24 -8.13
CA ARG A 111 -32.22 9.86 -7.78
C ARG A 111 -32.73 10.83 -8.86
N GLY A 112 -31.82 11.48 -9.59
CA GLY A 112 -32.19 12.46 -10.63
C GLY A 112 -32.71 11.84 -11.92
N ARG A 113 -32.64 10.52 -12.09
CA ARG A 113 -33.08 9.85 -13.32
C ARG A 113 -34.57 9.56 -13.31
N GLN A 114 -35.28 10.20 -14.27
CA GLN A 114 -36.73 9.97 -14.45
C GLN A 114 -37.01 8.80 -15.40
N LYS A 115 -36.02 8.42 -16.24
CA LYS A 115 -36.16 7.37 -17.26
C LYS A 115 -34.88 6.55 -17.33
N VAL A 116 -35.02 5.25 -17.32
CA VAL A 116 -33.90 4.30 -17.34
C VAL A 116 -34.07 3.33 -18.50
N THR A 117 -33.04 3.11 -19.29
CA THR A 117 -32.97 2.05 -20.27
C THR A 117 -32.38 0.77 -19.67
N LEU A 118 -32.58 -0.38 -20.29
CA LEU A 118 -31.89 -1.62 -19.89
C LEU A 118 -30.37 -1.45 -19.86
N TRP A 119 -29.85 -0.77 -20.88
CA TRP A 119 -28.43 -0.46 -20.95
C TRP A 119 -27.95 0.40 -19.80
N GLN A 120 -28.71 1.41 -19.46
CA GLN A 120 -28.38 2.30 -18.36
C GLN A 120 -28.43 1.58 -17.01
N SER A 121 -29.42 0.70 -16.81
CA SER A 121 -29.50 -0.13 -15.59
C SER A 121 -28.24 -1.00 -15.42
N LEU A 122 -27.76 -1.65 -16.49
CA LEU A 122 -26.50 -2.42 -16.45
C LEU A 122 -25.31 -1.53 -16.06
N LEU A 123 -25.15 -0.36 -16.69
CA LEU A 123 -24.03 0.53 -16.38
C LEU A 123 -24.09 1.06 -14.95
N ASP A 124 -25.29 1.29 -14.42
CA ASP A 124 -25.50 1.73 -13.03
C ASP A 124 -25.18 0.62 -12.05
N GLU A 125 -25.49 -0.65 -12.39
CA GLU A 125 -25.13 -1.80 -11.58
C GLU A 125 -23.61 -1.99 -11.49
N ILE A 126 -22.92 -1.91 -12.62
CA ILE A 126 -21.46 -1.94 -12.65
C ILE A 126 -20.86 -0.79 -11.81
N THR A 127 -21.51 0.38 -11.83
CA THR A 127 -21.07 1.56 -11.04
C THR A 127 -21.29 1.36 -9.54
N ALA A 128 -22.37 0.70 -9.13
CA ALA A 128 -22.63 0.41 -7.72
C ALA A 128 -21.54 -0.48 -7.10
N HIS A 129 -21.04 -1.46 -7.86
CA HIS A 129 -19.90 -2.28 -7.42
C HIS A 129 -18.62 -1.46 -7.16
N ARG A 130 -18.41 -0.37 -7.87
CA ARG A 130 -17.31 0.56 -7.60
C ARG A 130 -17.39 1.14 -6.18
N GLY A 131 -18.57 1.60 -5.80
CA GLY A 131 -18.80 2.19 -4.47
C GLY A 131 -18.47 1.19 -3.37
N ALA A 132 -19.09 0.01 -3.40
CA ALA A 132 -18.87 -1.05 -2.42
C ALA A 132 -17.39 -1.48 -2.37
N LEU A 133 -16.78 -1.76 -3.51
CA LEU A 133 -15.36 -2.11 -3.61
C LEU A 133 -14.45 -1.04 -2.98
N SER A 134 -14.71 0.25 -3.26
CA SER A 134 -13.87 1.34 -2.76
C SER A 134 -13.96 1.49 -1.25
N ILE A 135 -15.15 1.27 -0.68
CA ILE A 135 -15.39 1.34 0.76
C ILE A 135 -14.69 0.19 1.45
N GLU A 136 -14.97 -1.05 1.05
CA GLU A 136 -14.38 -2.24 1.66
C GLU A 136 -12.84 -2.20 1.62
N GLN A 137 -12.26 -1.77 0.49
CA GLN A 137 -10.82 -1.59 0.39
C GLN A 137 -10.29 -0.48 1.31
N SER A 138 -11.04 0.61 1.47
CA SER A 138 -10.64 1.71 2.34
C SER A 138 -10.71 1.33 3.81
N GLU A 139 -11.74 0.60 4.24
CA GLU A 139 -11.91 0.10 5.60
C GLU A 139 -10.79 -0.86 6.00
N VAL A 140 -10.48 -1.84 5.15
CA VAL A 140 -9.38 -2.79 5.39
C VAL A 140 -8.03 -2.08 5.46
N LEU A 141 -7.80 -1.08 4.61
CA LEU A 141 -6.56 -0.32 4.66
C LEU A 141 -6.49 0.56 5.90
N GLU A 142 -7.57 1.25 6.28
CA GLU A 142 -7.61 2.09 7.49
C GLU A 142 -7.31 1.27 8.75
N GLU A 143 -7.95 0.12 8.92
CA GLU A 143 -7.69 -0.80 10.02
C GLU A 143 -6.23 -1.26 10.06
N HIS A 144 -5.68 -1.63 8.91
CA HIS A 144 -4.28 -2.03 8.81
C HIS A 144 -3.32 -0.89 9.20
N LEU A 145 -3.59 0.34 8.78
CA LEU A 145 -2.75 1.51 9.11
C LEU A 145 -2.80 1.83 10.61
N ILE A 146 -3.97 1.74 11.24
CA ILE A 146 -4.11 1.89 12.70
C ILE A 146 -3.27 0.84 13.43
N ASN A 147 -3.41 -0.42 13.05
CA ASN A 147 -2.68 -1.52 13.66
C ASN A 147 -1.16 -1.40 13.43
N ALA A 148 -0.73 -0.98 12.25
CA ALA A 148 0.68 -0.75 11.94
C ALA A 148 1.27 0.37 12.80
N TYR A 149 0.58 1.52 12.92
CA TYR A 149 1.03 2.60 13.81
C TYR A 149 1.18 2.12 15.24
N THR A 150 0.13 1.50 15.79
CA THR A 150 0.11 1.02 17.19
C THR A 150 1.27 0.06 17.45
N THR A 151 1.44 -0.94 16.57
CA THR A 151 2.52 -1.94 16.72
C THR A 151 3.90 -1.28 16.66
N VAL A 152 4.14 -0.40 15.71
CA VAL A 152 5.44 0.26 15.54
C VAL A 152 5.73 1.16 16.73
N TYR A 153 4.74 1.94 17.16
CA TYR A 153 4.89 2.83 18.32
C TYR A 153 5.23 2.02 19.60
N GLU A 154 4.45 0.99 19.91
CA GLU A 154 4.64 0.16 21.10
C GLU A 154 6.00 -0.56 21.10
N GLN A 155 6.37 -1.17 19.99
CA GLN A 155 7.64 -1.88 19.87
C GLN A 155 8.85 -0.92 19.96
N THR A 156 8.76 0.22 19.30
CA THR A 156 9.83 1.23 19.34
C THR A 156 9.96 1.79 20.77
N ALA A 157 8.85 2.11 21.43
CA ALA A 157 8.83 2.58 22.83
C ALA A 157 9.41 1.53 23.79
N TYR A 158 9.04 0.27 23.62
CA TYR A 158 9.59 -0.85 24.40
C TYR A 158 11.11 -0.93 24.24
N HIS A 159 11.60 -0.94 23.00
CA HIS A 159 13.04 -1.03 22.73
C HIS A 159 13.81 0.19 23.25
N MET A 160 13.21 1.40 23.16
CA MET A 160 13.78 2.59 23.77
C MET A 160 13.91 2.43 25.30
N SER A 161 12.86 1.94 25.97
CA SER A 161 12.86 1.74 27.43
C SER A 161 13.89 0.71 27.86
N VAL A 162 13.94 -0.45 27.18
CA VAL A 162 14.88 -1.53 27.50
C VAL A 162 16.32 -1.10 27.28
N SER A 163 16.61 -0.39 26.19
CA SER A 163 17.97 0.02 25.84
C SER A 163 18.52 1.10 26.75
N THR A 164 17.67 2.00 27.23
CA THR A 164 18.09 3.07 28.15
C THR A 164 18.09 2.63 29.63
N GLY A 165 17.43 1.50 29.95
CA GLY A 165 17.21 1.06 31.33
C GLY A 165 16.35 2.02 32.17
N ILE A 166 15.72 3.01 31.52
CA ILE A 166 14.87 4.02 32.18
C ILE A 166 13.43 3.70 31.88
N ALA A 167 12.60 3.57 32.91
CA ALA A 167 11.16 3.49 32.76
C ALA A 167 10.66 4.86 32.27
N GLN A 168 10.46 4.98 30.98
CA GLN A 168 9.91 6.17 30.34
C GLN A 168 8.42 5.95 30.07
N TYR A 169 7.61 6.96 30.38
CA TYR A 169 6.19 6.95 30.03
C TYR A 169 6.06 7.42 28.59
N PHE A 170 5.40 6.60 27.80
CA PHE A 170 5.01 6.92 26.43
C PHE A 170 3.49 7.09 26.37
N THR A 171 3.02 8.04 25.57
CA THR A 171 1.59 8.34 25.45
C THR A 171 1.13 8.10 24.03
N MET A 172 0.43 6.98 23.82
CA MET A 172 -0.18 6.69 22.52
C MET A 172 -1.11 7.84 22.11
N PRO A 173 -1.03 8.33 20.86
CA PRO A 173 -2.01 9.28 20.36
C PRO A 173 -3.43 8.75 20.50
N ASN A 174 -4.37 9.63 20.82
CA ASN A 174 -5.77 9.23 20.88
C ASN A 174 -6.29 8.85 19.49
N GLU A 175 -7.42 8.15 19.46
CA GLU A 175 -8.01 7.61 18.24
C GLU A 175 -8.28 8.71 17.19
N GLU A 176 -8.71 9.90 17.61
CA GLU A 176 -9.00 11.01 16.71
C GLU A 176 -7.72 11.56 16.04
N ALA A 177 -6.65 11.74 16.82
CA ALA A 177 -5.36 12.16 16.29
C ALA A 177 -4.79 11.13 15.31
N LEU A 178 -4.95 9.83 15.62
CA LEU A 178 -4.52 8.74 14.75
C LEU A 178 -5.32 8.72 13.44
N LYS A 179 -6.64 8.89 13.49
CA LYS A 179 -7.48 9.00 12.30
C LYS A 179 -7.09 10.22 11.44
N GLN A 180 -6.75 11.35 12.06
CA GLN A 180 -6.28 12.52 11.31
C GLN A 180 -4.93 12.26 10.65
N LEU A 181 -4.00 11.58 11.32
CA LEU A 181 -2.71 11.20 10.76
C LEU A 181 -2.88 10.27 9.55
N ILE A 182 -3.74 9.26 9.66
CA ILE A 182 -4.02 8.30 8.58
C ILE A 182 -4.65 8.99 7.37
N LYS A 183 -5.47 10.01 7.59
CA LYS A 183 -6.08 10.82 6.52
C LYS A 183 -5.13 11.87 5.92
N TYR A 184 -3.88 11.94 6.38
CA TYR A 184 -2.89 12.88 5.84
C TYR A 184 -2.64 12.62 4.34
N PRO A 185 -2.68 13.66 3.49
CA PRO A 185 -2.53 13.50 2.05
C PRO A 185 -1.05 13.37 1.64
N LEU A 186 -0.43 12.21 1.89
CA LEU A 186 1.00 11.95 1.67
C LEU A 186 1.52 12.37 0.27
N SER A 187 0.70 12.21 -0.76
CA SER A 187 1.06 12.53 -2.14
C SER A 187 0.05 13.50 -2.78
N GLY A 188 -0.46 14.44 -2.01
CA GLY A 188 -1.41 15.47 -2.46
C GLY A 188 -2.88 15.10 -2.27
N GLU A 189 -3.21 13.82 -2.07
CA GLU A 189 -4.57 13.35 -1.82
C GLU A 189 -4.59 12.22 -0.79
N GLN A 190 -5.71 12.11 -0.05
CA GLN A 190 -5.96 11.04 0.91
C GLN A 190 -5.99 9.67 0.21
N PHE A 191 -5.57 8.62 0.90
CA PHE A 191 -5.52 7.27 0.34
C PHE A 191 -6.89 6.78 -0.13
N SER A 192 -7.96 7.08 0.60
CA SER A 192 -9.34 6.71 0.23
C SER A 192 -9.73 7.32 -1.13
N LYS A 193 -9.49 8.61 -1.35
CA LYS A 193 -9.74 9.26 -2.64
C LYS A 193 -8.95 8.60 -3.77
N ARG A 194 -7.74 8.14 -3.50
CA ARG A 194 -6.90 7.44 -4.49
C ARG A 194 -7.42 6.03 -4.77
N ILE A 195 -7.99 5.33 -3.78
CA ILE A 195 -8.69 4.06 -3.99
C ILE A 195 -9.89 4.29 -4.90
N TRP A 196 -10.71 5.30 -4.61
CA TRP A 196 -11.84 5.67 -5.45
C TRP A 196 -11.41 5.96 -6.89
N ALA A 197 -10.39 6.80 -7.08
CA ALA A 197 -9.87 7.13 -8.42
C ALA A 197 -9.34 5.90 -9.18
N ASN A 198 -8.69 4.96 -8.52
CA ASN A 198 -8.25 3.70 -9.14
C ASN A 198 -9.44 2.86 -9.61
N ASN A 199 -10.48 2.75 -8.78
CA ASN A 199 -11.68 1.98 -9.12
C ASN A 199 -12.53 2.69 -10.17
N ASP A 200 -12.59 4.04 -10.16
CA ASP A 200 -13.20 4.83 -11.23
C ASP A 200 -12.58 4.56 -12.60
N GLN A 201 -11.26 4.53 -12.66
CA GLN A 201 -10.55 4.21 -13.90
C GLN A 201 -10.87 2.79 -14.40
N LEU A 202 -10.94 1.82 -13.49
CA LEU A 202 -11.31 0.45 -13.82
C LEU A 202 -12.72 0.39 -14.40
N ILE A 203 -13.69 0.91 -13.66
CA ILE A 203 -15.11 0.88 -14.06
C ILE A 203 -15.34 1.69 -15.34
N GLY A 204 -14.69 2.85 -15.47
CA GLY A 204 -14.75 3.65 -16.70
C GLY A 204 -14.30 2.85 -17.92
N LYS A 205 -13.17 2.15 -17.83
CA LYS A 205 -12.68 1.29 -18.92
C LYS A 205 -13.62 0.11 -19.24
N LEU A 206 -14.19 -0.52 -18.20
CA LEU A 206 -15.17 -1.59 -18.41
C LEU A 206 -16.42 -1.10 -19.15
N LYS A 207 -16.96 0.06 -18.75
CA LYS A 207 -18.13 0.68 -19.39
C LYS A 207 -17.84 1.07 -20.84
N GLU A 208 -16.68 1.69 -21.09
CA GLU A 208 -16.26 2.08 -22.43
C GLU A 208 -16.11 0.87 -23.35
N GLU A 209 -15.41 -0.18 -22.88
CA GLU A 209 -15.19 -1.40 -23.66
C GLU A 209 -16.50 -2.12 -23.96
N LEU A 210 -17.37 -2.23 -22.94
CA LEU A 210 -18.68 -2.86 -23.10
C LEU A 210 -19.54 -2.11 -24.11
N THR A 211 -19.62 -0.78 -23.99
CA THR A 211 -20.38 0.07 -24.90
C THR A 211 -19.86 -0.04 -26.34
N ARG A 212 -18.54 0.05 -26.51
CA ARG A 212 -17.91 -0.07 -27.82
C ARG A 212 -18.20 -1.43 -28.47
N SER A 213 -18.04 -2.51 -27.71
CA SER A 213 -18.27 -3.87 -28.21
C SER A 213 -19.71 -4.09 -28.62
N CYS A 214 -20.67 -3.55 -27.88
CA CYS A 214 -22.10 -3.66 -28.22
C CYS A 214 -22.45 -2.82 -29.46
N ILE A 215 -21.93 -1.60 -29.60
CA ILE A 215 -22.13 -0.77 -30.80
C ILE A 215 -21.55 -1.45 -32.04
N GLN A 216 -20.41 -2.15 -31.90
CA GLN A 216 -19.76 -2.87 -33.00
C GLN A 216 -20.42 -4.22 -33.33
N GLY A 217 -21.42 -4.65 -32.57
CA GLY A 217 -22.09 -5.94 -32.74
C GLY A 217 -21.14 -7.13 -32.52
N GLU A 218 -20.21 -7.01 -31.56
CA GLU A 218 -19.27 -8.07 -31.24
C GLU A 218 -19.97 -9.24 -30.57
N SER A 219 -19.49 -10.48 -30.80
CA SER A 219 -20.03 -11.68 -30.17
C SER A 219 -19.71 -11.74 -28.67
N ILE A 220 -20.57 -12.37 -27.88
CA ILE A 220 -20.44 -12.56 -26.43
C ILE A 220 -19.04 -13.05 -26.01
N PRO A 221 -18.48 -14.12 -26.62
CA PRO A 221 -17.16 -14.61 -26.22
C PRO A 221 -16.06 -13.55 -26.36
N LYS A 222 -16.19 -12.69 -27.38
CA LYS A 222 -15.21 -11.63 -27.63
C LYS A 222 -15.34 -10.51 -26.61
N ILE A 223 -16.57 -10.11 -26.28
CA ILE A 223 -16.86 -9.13 -25.22
C ILE A 223 -16.31 -9.64 -23.87
N ALA A 224 -16.68 -10.84 -23.47
CA ALA A 224 -16.24 -11.47 -22.21
C ALA A 224 -14.70 -11.54 -22.12
N LYS A 225 -14.03 -11.96 -23.20
CA LYS A 225 -12.56 -11.99 -23.25
C LYS A 225 -11.94 -10.63 -23.02
N ARG A 226 -12.46 -9.57 -23.64
CA ARG A 226 -11.94 -8.20 -23.47
C ARG A 226 -12.18 -7.65 -22.08
N LEU A 227 -13.38 -7.80 -21.52
CA LEU A 227 -13.69 -7.36 -20.17
C LEU A 227 -12.78 -8.04 -19.14
N LYS A 228 -12.52 -9.33 -19.32
CA LYS A 228 -11.60 -10.08 -18.48
C LYS A 228 -10.18 -9.50 -18.47
N THR A 229 -9.71 -8.92 -19.58
CA THR A 229 -8.37 -8.28 -19.61
C THR A 229 -8.28 -7.01 -18.77
N HIS A 230 -9.40 -6.36 -18.44
CA HIS A 230 -9.43 -5.22 -17.55
C HIS A 230 -9.52 -5.64 -16.07
N LEU A 231 -10.23 -6.73 -15.77
CA LEU A 231 -10.36 -7.26 -14.41
C LEU A 231 -9.16 -8.10 -13.99
N ARG A 232 -8.42 -8.66 -14.94
CA ARG A 232 -7.24 -9.50 -14.70
C ARG A 232 -6.11 -9.12 -15.65
N ASN A 233 -4.89 -9.22 -15.16
CA ASN A 233 -3.70 -9.09 -16.00
C ASN A 233 -3.58 -10.26 -16.99
N PRO A 234 -2.74 -10.15 -18.03
CA PRO A 234 -2.52 -11.24 -19.01
C PRO A 234 -2.08 -12.58 -18.38
N ASP A 235 -1.43 -12.54 -17.20
CA ASP A 235 -1.03 -13.70 -16.41
C ASP A 235 -2.16 -14.26 -15.52
N GLY A 236 -3.39 -13.73 -15.65
CA GLY A 236 -4.58 -14.14 -14.90
C GLY A 236 -4.68 -13.58 -13.47
N LYS A 237 -3.69 -12.81 -13.02
CA LYS A 237 -3.74 -12.15 -11.70
C LYS A 237 -4.71 -10.98 -11.70
N LEU A 238 -5.22 -10.64 -10.52
CA LEU A 238 -6.15 -9.52 -10.34
C LEU A 238 -5.50 -8.17 -10.67
N ALA A 239 -6.24 -7.27 -11.31
CA ALA A 239 -5.75 -5.96 -11.75
C ALA A 239 -5.80 -4.88 -10.65
N ASN A 240 -5.50 -5.26 -9.39
CA ASN A 240 -5.51 -4.37 -8.22
C ASN A 240 -4.11 -3.90 -7.77
N TYR A 241 -3.14 -3.93 -8.68
CA TYR A 241 -1.74 -3.54 -8.39
C TYR A 241 -1.63 -2.12 -7.81
N ASN A 242 -2.40 -1.16 -8.32
CA ASN A 242 -2.34 0.23 -7.87
C ASN A 242 -2.79 0.38 -6.42
N THR A 243 -3.85 -0.32 -6.01
CA THR A 243 -4.32 -0.32 -4.62
C THR A 243 -3.28 -0.94 -3.68
N LYS A 244 -2.67 -2.07 -4.05
CA LYS A 244 -1.59 -2.68 -3.26
C LYS A 244 -0.32 -1.83 -3.19
N ARG A 245 0.01 -1.12 -4.27
CA ARG A 245 1.13 -0.17 -4.28
C ARG A 245 0.85 1.02 -3.35
N LEU A 246 -0.37 1.53 -3.38
CA LEU A 246 -0.82 2.58 -2.48
C LEU A 246 -0.72 2.11 -1.03
N ALA A 247 -1.31 0.99 -0.70
CA ALA A 247 -1.32 0.42 0.64
C ALA A 247 0.11 0.28 1.23
N ARG A 248 1.07 -0.24 0.47
CA ARG A 248 2.47 -0.33 0.91
C ARG A 248 3.10 1.04 1.17
N THR A 249 2.77 2.04 0.36
CA THR A 249 3.31 3.39 0.51
C THR A 249 2.75 4.09 1.75
N GLU A 250 1.44 3.96 1.96
CA GLU A 250 0.77 4.50 3.16
C GLU A 250 1.26 3.79 4.43
N THR A 251 1.43 2.45 4.40
CA THR A 251 2.00 1.70 5.53
C THR A 251 3.40 2.21 5.88
N ALA A 252 4.29 2.40 4.90
CA ALA A 252 5.63 2.91 5.15
C ALA A 252 5.61 4.33 5.76
N PHE A 253 4.68 5.18 5.33
CA PHE A 253 4.50 6.51 5.91
C PHE A 253 4.03 6.46 7.37
N ILE A 254 3.08 5.59 7.68
CA ILE A 254 2.54 5.43 9.03
C ILE A 254 3.58 4.83 9.97
N MET A 255 4.36 3.85 9.52
CA MET A 255 5.47 3.27 10.29
C MET A 255 6.50 4.35 10.66
N GLU A 256 6.92 5.14 9.70
CA GLU A 256 7.90 6.21 9.93
C GLU A 256 7.32 7.30 10.85
N SER A 257 6.03 7.62 10.72
CA SER A 257 5.36 8.58 11.61
C SER A 257 5.37 8.09 13.05
N ALA A 258 5.00 6.82 13.28
CA ALA A 258 5.01 6.19 14.60
C ALA A 258 6.43 6.17 15.21
N THR A 259 7.44 5.84 14.41
CA THR A 259 8.85 5.86 14.82
C THR A 259 9.30 7.26 15.21
N ASN A 260 8.99 8.28 14.39
CA ASN A 260 9.34 9.67 14.66
C ASN A 260 8.66 10.20 15.94
N ASP A 261 7.39 9.84 16.17
CA ASP A 261 6.67 10.27 17.36
C ASP A 261 7.25 9.61 18.60
N THR A 262 7.59 8.33 18.55
CA THR A 262 8.27 7.63 19.65
C THR A 262 9.65 8.26 19.94
N TYR A 263 10.43 8.59 18.91
CA TYR A 263 11.74 9.22 19.09
C TYR A 263 11.63 10.63 19.68
N LYS A 264 10.60 11.41 19.31
CA LYS A 264 10.32 12.72 19.91
C LYS A 264 10.04 12.59 21.40
N GLU A 265 9.16 11.66 21.80
CA GLU A 265 8.85 11.42 23.20
C GLU A 265 10.05 10.91 23.99
N ALA A 266 10.86 10.05 23.39
CA ALA A 266 12.09 9.55 23.97
C ALA A 266 13.22 10.61 24.03
N ASN A 267 12.98 11.83 23.56
CA ASN A 267 13.97 12.89 23.47
C ASN A 267 15.24 12.51 22.68
N VAL A 268 15.09 11.65 21.66
CA VAL A 268 16.17 11.31 20.74
C VAL A 268 16.54 12.55 19.93
N PRO A 269 17.80 13.04 19.96
CA PRO A 269 18.14 14.30 19.31
C PRO A 269 18.21 14.18 17.78
N LYS A 270 18.68 13.05 17.28
CA LYS A 270 18.91 12.81 15.84
C LYS A 270 18.59 11.37 15.48
N LEU A 271 18.21 11.18 14.24
CA LEU A 271 18.02 9.87 13.61
C LEU A 271 18.93 9.76 12.37
N GLU A 272 19.23 8.52 11.98
CA GLU A 272 19.95 8.18 10.75
C GLU A 272 19.00 7.44 9.81
N ILE A 273 19.03 7.82 8.53
CA ILE A 273 18.27 7.12 7.49
C ILE A 273 19.04 5.87 7.08
N VAL A 274 18.37 4.73 7.19
CA VAL A 274 18.91 3.43 6.78
C VAL A 274 18.18 2.94 5.53
N VAL A 275 18.95 2.62 4.50
CA VAL A 275 18.42 2.17 3.22
C VAL A 275 18.63 0.67 3.07
N SER A 276 17.60 -0.05 2.62
CA SER A 276 17.77 -1.45 2.22
C SER A 276 18.70 -1.52 1.01
N LEU A 277 19.87 -2.14 1.19
CA LEU A 277 20.88 -2.25 0.14
C LEU A 277 20.68 -3.56 -0.64
N ASP A 278 20.00 -3.46 -1.79
CA ASP A 278 19.81 -4.55 -2.73
C ASP A 278 19.68 -4.03 -4.17
N GLU A 279 19.53 -4.93 -5.14
CA GLU A 279 19.35 -4.60 -6.56
C GLU A 279 18.13 -3.71 -6.87
N ARG A 280 17.16 -3.63 -5.96
CA ARG A 280 15.96 -2.78 -6.09
C ARG A 280 16.12 -1.41 -5.45
N THR A 281 17.27 -1.11 -4.87
CA THR A 281 17.54 0.20 -4.27
C THR A 281 17.63 1.26 -5.36
N CYS A 282 16.73 2.24 -5.30
CA CYS A 282 16.70 3.30 -6.31
C CYS A 282 17.73 4.40 -6.00
N LYS A 283 18.06 5.20 -7.03
CA LYS A 283 19.03 6.31 -6.90
C LYS A 283 18.60 7.38 -5.89
N ILE A 284 17.30 7.56 -5.65
CA ILE A 284 16.79 8.53 -4.66
C ILE A 284 17.14 8.05 -3.26
N CYS A 285 16.79 6.81 -2.93
CA CYS A 285 17.06 6.20 -1.65
C CYS A 285 18.58 6.06 -1.41
N GLY A 286 19.34 5.55 -2.39
CA GLY A 286 20.77 5.39 -2.25
C GLY A 286 21.54 6.69 -1.90
N LYS A 287 21.04 7.85 -2.33
CA LYS A 287 21.61 9.15 -1.94
C LYS A 287 21.27 9.58 -0.52
N LYS A 288 20.23 8.99 0.06
CA LYS A 288 19.73 9.30 1.41
C LYS A 288 20.34 8.42 2.49
N ASP A 289 21.06 7.39 2.07
CA ASP A 289 21.65 6.44 2.97
C ASP A 289 22.70 7.08 3.89
N GLY A 290 22.51 6.92 5.21
CA GLY A 290 23.36 7.55 6.22
C GLY A 290 23.12 9.06 6.44
N ASP A 291 22.10 9.67 5.79
CA ASP A 291 21.71 11.05 6.11
C ASP A 291 21.23 11.15 7.57
N ILE A 292 21.69 12.18 8.26
CA ILE A 292 21.32 12.44 9.65
C ILE A 292 20.31 13.57 9.73
N VAL A 293 19.19 13.34 10.39
CA VAL A 293 18.10 14.30 10.55
C VAL A 293 17.88 14.58 12.04
N GLU A 294 17.64 15.84 12.41
CA GLU A 294 17.20 16.20 13.75
C GLU A 294 15.75 15.71 13.95
N VAL A 295 15.50 14.94 15.00
CA VAL A 295 14.17 14.40 15.29
C VAL A 295 13.11 15.49 15.39
N ALA A 296 13.43 16.63 15.98
CA ALA A 296 12.51 17.77 16.06
C ALA A 296 12.06 18.32 14.69
N LYS A 297 12.84 18.06 13.63
CA LYS A 297 12.55 18.47 12.25
C LYS A 297 12.10 17.31 11.36
N ALA A 298 12.07 16.08 11.87
CA ALA A 298 11.70 14.89 11.12
C ALA A 298 10.24 14.96 10.70
N LYS A 299 10.02 14.72 9.41
CA LYS A 299 8.68 14.68 8.78
C LYS A 299 8.64 13.53 7.79
N ALA A 300 7.87 12.48 8.11
CA ALA A 300 7.65 11.35 7.23
C ALA A 300 7.15 11.80 5.85
N GLY A 301 7.68 11.18 4.81
CA GLY A 301 7.35 11.52 3.43
C GLY A 301 8.01 12.81 2.89
N GLN A 302 8.81 13.50 3.68
CA GLN A 302 9.51 14.72 3.29
C GLN A 302 11.04 14.61 3.43
N ASN A 303 11.54 14.62 4.67
CA ASN A 303 12.97 14.50 4.98
C ASN A 303 13.32 13.19 5.68
N THR A 304 12.32 12.38 6.03
CA THR A 304 12.44 10.97 6.42
C THR A 304 11.55 10.12 5.52
N PRO A 305 11.75 8.78 5.43
CA PRO A 305 10.96 7.91 4.54
C PRO A 305 9.44 8.05 4.72
N PRO A 306 8.64 7.66 3.73
CA PRO A 306 9.01 7.15 2.40
C PRO A 306 9.28 8.28 1.40
N PHE A 307 10.33 8.17 0.59
CA PHE A 307 10.71 9.20 -0.41
C PHE A 307 10.02 9.01 -1.78
N HIS A 308 9.41 7.87 -2.00
CA HIS A 308 8.70 7.52 -3.23
C HIS A 308 7.77 6.33 -2.97
N PRO A 309 6.82 6.03 -3.87
CA PRO A 309 5.98 4.84 -3.74
C PRO A 309 6.81 3.55 -3.60
N GLN A 310 6.41 2.67 -2.67
CA GLN A 310 7.10 1.42 -2.33
C GLN A 310 8.53 1.62 -1.78
N CYS A 311 8.80 2.73 -1.13
CA CYS A 311 10.05 2.95 -0.40
C CYS A 311 10.22 1.90 0.70
N ARG A 312 11.46 1.42 0.89
CA ARG A 312 11.84 0.41 1.90
C ARG A 312 12.89 0.95 2.88
N CYS A 313 13.05 2.26 2.92
CA CYS A 313 13.96 2.89 3.86
C CYS A 313 13.29 3.01 5.23
N THR A 314 14.08 2.99 6.27
CA THR A 314 13.67 3.21 7.65
C THR A 314 14.61 4.20 8.34
N THR A 315 14.36 4.51 9.60
CA THR A 315 15.23 5.34 10.42
C THR A 315 15.61 4.63 11.72
N ILE A 316 16.80 4.94 12.21
CA ILE A 316 17.30 4.47 13.52
C ILE A 316 17.76 5.65 14.36
N PRO A 317 17.81 5.55 15.71
CA PRO A 317 18.38 6.61 16.53
C PRO A 317 19.87 6.80 16.21
N TYR A 318 20.27 8.05 15.92
CA TYR A 318 21.68 8.36 15.71
C TYR A 318 22.39 8.67 17.02
N ILE A 319 23.35 7.83 17.39
CA ILE A 319 24.16 7.96 18.59
C ILE A 319 25.62 8.18 18.20
N LYS A 320 26.14 9.37 18.53
CA LYS A 320 27.50 9.75 18.17
C LYS A 320 28.54 8.84 18.83
N GLY A 321 29.44 8.31 18.04
CA GLY A 321 30.58 7.49 18.54
C GLY A 321 30.46 5.98 18.33
N PHE A 322 29.37 5.52 17.72
CA PHE A 322 29.23 4.13 17.32
C PHE A 322 29.56 3.93 15.83
N VAL A 323 30.31 2.89 15.54
CA VAL A 323 30.60 2.47 14.16
C VAL A 323 29.48 1.58 13.68
N THR A 324 28.78 2.01 12.64
CA THR A 324 27.64 1.26 12.10
C THR A 324 28.10 0.10 11.23
N THR A 325 27.60 -1.10 11.47
CA THR A 325 27.74 -2.22 10.54
C THR A 325 26.42 -2.46 9.84
N ARG A 326 26.40 -2.39 8.52
CA ARG A 326 25.20 -2.64 7.71
C ARG A 326 25.16 -4.09 7.27
N THR A 327 23.94 -4.58 7.07
CA THR A 327 23.74 -5.94 6.57
C THR A 327 23.44 -5.88 5.08
N ASP A 328 24.16 -6.68 4.29
CA ASP A 328 23.83 -6.90 2.88
C ASP A 328 22.49 -7.65 2.79
N MET A 329 21.50 -7.02 2.15
CA MET A 329 20.16 -7.56 1.96
C MET A 329 20.00 -8.28 0.62
N SER A 330 21.07 -8.41 -0.19
CA SER A 330 21.03 -9.19 -1.42
C SER A 330 20.91 -10.69 -1.11
N GLU A 331 20.34 -11.46 -2.03
CA GLU A 331 20.26 -12.93 -1.88
C GLU A 331 21.65 -13.58 -1.74
N GLU A 332 22.67 -13.05 -2.40
CA GLU A 332 24.06 -13.52 -2.30
C GLU A 332 24.66 -13.24 -0.92
N GLY A 333 24.21 -12.20 -0.21
CA GLY A 333 24.66 -11.85 1.14
C GLY A 333 24.00 -12.66 2.25
N ILE A 334 22.99 -13.48 1.93
CA ILE A 334 22.23 -14.24 2.90
C ILE A 334 22.64 -15.71 2.89
N THR A 335 23.11 -16.21 4.04
CA THR A 335 23.34 -17.64 4.24
C THR A 335 22.13 -18.24 4.93
N TYR A 336 21.56 -19.28 4.33
CA TYR A 336 20.44 -20.01 4.89
C TYR A 336 20.87 -21.26 5.63
N GLY A 337 20.14 -21.60 6.68
CA GLY A 337 20.23 -22.86 7.40
C GLY A 337 18.86 -23.50 7.51
N THR A 338 18.80 -24.63 8.22
CA THR A 338 17.54 -25.32 8.54
C THR A 338 17.39 -25.34 10.05
N ASN A 339 16.23 -24.95 10.59
CA ASN A 339 15.95 -25.05 12.01
C ASN A 339 15.59 -26.50 12.41
N SER A 340 15.40 -26.74 13.71
CA SER A 340 15.03 -28.08 14.25
C SER A 340 13.71 -28.63 13.73
N LEU A 341 12.86 -27.80 13.10
CA LEU A 341 11.59 -28.17 12.51
C LEU A 341 11.69 -28.38 10.97
N GLY A 342 12.90 -28.34 10.41
CA GLY A 342 13.11 -28.51 8.97
C GLY A 342 12.84 -27.27 8.11
N ASN A 343 12.50 -26.12 8.71
CA ASN A 343 12.19 -24.90 7.96
C ASN A 343 13.47 -24.16 7.59
N LYS A 344 13.49 -23.59 6.36
CA LYS A 344 14.57 -22.71 5.89
C LYS A 344 14.59 -21.43 6.72
N VAL A 345 15.70 -21.15 7.37
CA VAL A 345 15.91 -19.94 8.17
C VAL A 345 17.19 -19.23 7.76
N ILE A 346 17.25 -17.92 7.94
CA ILE A 346 18.48 -17.16 7.72
C ILE A 346 19.47 -17.50 8.82
N LYS A 347 20.63 -18.06 8.44
CA LYS A 347 21.70 -18.41 9.36
C LYS A 347 22.66 -17.25 9.61
N SER A 348 23.00 -16.51 8.59
CA SER A 348 23.85 -15.33 8.67
C SER A 348 23.60 -14.41 7.47
N ARG A 349 23.94 -13.14 7.65
CA ARG A 349 24.00 -12.15 6.58
C ARG A 349 25.40 -11.60 6.50
N ARG A 350 25.88 -11.31 5.27
CA ARG A 350 27.17 -10.67 5.05
C ARG A 350 27.13 -9.27 5.67
N LYS A 351 28.15 -8.94 6.46
CA LYS A 351 28.28 -7.60 7.04
C LYS A 351 28.90 -6.68 5.99
N VAL A 352 28.22 -5.57 5.75
CA VAL A 352 28.72 -4.47 4.91
C VAL A 352 29.30 -3.41 5.83
N SER A 353 30.45 -2.83 5.46
CA SER A 353 31.08 -1.78 6.27
C SER A 353 30.14 -0.60 6.45
N SER A 354 30.05 -0.06 7.67
CA SER A 354 29.16 1.04 8.03
C SER A 354 29.34 2.31 7.22
N ASP A 355 30.56 2.53 6.74
CA ASP A 355 30.95 3.71 5.97
C ASP A 355 30.98 3.45 4.45
N MET A 356 30.61 2.24 4.01
CA MET A 356 30.42 1.94 2.59
C MET A 356 29.16 2.65 2.08
N LYS A 357 29.36 3.58 1.15
CA LYS A 357 28.24 4.29 0.52
C LYS A 357 27.54 3.43 -0.51
N PHE A 358 26.33 3.78 -0.88
CA PHE A 358 25.51 3.03 -1.84
C PHE A 358 26.24 2.78 -3.18
N GLU A 359 26.92 3.77 -3.73
CA GLU A 359 27.64 3.64 -5.00
C GLU A 359 28.79 2.63 -4.90
N ASP A 360 29.52 2.63 -3.77
CA ASP A 360 30.58 1.66 -3.49
C ASP A 360 30.00 0.25 -3.29
N TRP A 361 28.90 0.15 -2.54
CA TRP A 361 28.18 -1.11 -2.34
C TRP A 361 27.68 -1.67 -3.67
N LYS A 362 27.09 -0.84 -4.52
CA LYS A 362 26.64 -1.23 -5.85
C LYS A 362 27.79 -1.76 -6.70
N ALA A 363 28.92 -1.06 -6.74
CA ALA A 363 30.10 -1.47 -7.50
C ALA A 363 30.67 -2.82 -7.03
N VAL A 364 30.65 -3.09 -5.70
CA VAL A 364 31.20 -4.30 -5.11
C VAL A 364 30.24 -5.49 -5.24
N TYR A 365 28.97 -5.29 -4.86
CA TYR A 365 28.06 -6.42 -4.64
C TYR A 365 27.04 -6.63 -5.77
N LEU A 366 26.69 -5.58 -6.51
CA LEU A 366 25.71 -5.66 -7.59
C LEU A 366 26.40 -5.72 -8.96
N ASP A 367 27.15 -4.68 -9.31
CA ASP A 367 27.79 -4.57 -10.63
C ASP A 367 29.08 -5.43 -10.72
N LYS A 368 29.62 -5.87 -9.56
CA LYS A 368 30.86 -6.65 -9.44
C LYS A 368 32.06 -6.03 -10.20
N SER A 369 31.99 -4.68 -10.32
CA SER A 369 33.04 -3.88 -10.98
C SER A 369 34.21 -3.52 -10.05
N LEU A 370 34.07 -3.84 -8.76
CA LEU A 370 35.05 -3.60 -7.70
C LEU A 370 34.96 -4.74 -6.68
N THR A 371 36.11 -5.26 -6.22
CA THR A 371 36.11 -6.20 -5.11
C THR A 371 36.04 -5.46 -3.76
N TYR A 372 35.65 -6.20 -2.70
CA TYR A 372 35.60 -5.61 -1.35
C TYR A 372 37.00 -5.21 -0.86
N GLU A 373 38.03 -6.00 -1.22
CA GLU A 373 39.44 -5.75 -0.92
C GLU A 373 39.93 -4.48 -1.60
N GLU A 374 39.67 -4.32 -2.89
CA GLU A 374 40.03 -3.09 -3.64
C GLU A 374 39.30 -1.84 -3.08
N TRP A 375 38.05 -1.98 -2.63
CA TRP A 375 37.33 -0.91 -1.95
C TRP A 375 38.02 -0.52 -0.63
N LEU A 376 38.45 -1.50 0.18
CA LEU A 376 39.18 -1.25 1.43
C LEU A 376 40.49 -0.50 1.18
N GLU A 377 41.26 -0.91 0.17
CA GLU A 377 42.53 -0.27 -0.22
C GLU A 377 42.27 1.21 -0.65
N ARG A 378 41.28 1.46 -1.47
CA ARG A 378 40.89 2.84 -1.87
C ARG A 378 40.53 3.72 -0.69
N LYS A 379 39.94 3.14 0.35
CA LYS A 379 39.56 3.84 1.57
C LYS A 379 40.74 4.18 2.45
N GLN A 380 41.73 3.27 2.55
CA GLN A 380 42.96 3.47 3.35
C GLN A 380 43.90 4.52 2.71
N ASN A 381 43.79 4.72 1.40
CA ASN A 381 44.59 5.68 0.63
C ASN A 381 43.93 7.05 0.46
N LYS A 382 42.77 7.31 1.09
CA LYS A 382 42.10 8.62 1.21
C LYS A 382 42.25 9.16 2.62
#